data_f485fd67a350f53d14a17c8605372ee9
#
_entry.id   f485fd67a350f53d14a17c8605372ee9
#
_cell.length_a   1.000
_cell.length_b   1.000
_cell.length_c   1.000
_cell.angle_alpha   90.00
_cell.angle_beta   90.00
_cell.angle_gamma   90.00
#
_symmetry.space_group_name_H-M   'P 1'
#
loop_
_entity.id
_entity.type
_entity.pdbx_description
1 polymer ?
#
loop_
_entity_poly.entity_id
_entity_poly.type
_entity_poly.pdbx_seq_one_letter_code
_entity_poly.pdbx_strand_id
1 'polypeptide(L)'
;MIFNTHYPYIGGGGGVPQFEYTGNYEYIDDGGGKWRIKFLTSGTFTPLKAMTIDAFLVGGGGSGAVGTQSGVSSGGGGGYTETFKKIELTANTEYYIEIGAGGYLNNTAGMNRMGVAGGTTKAFGKSVPGGNGGGNNGGSLLNGGNGGSGGGDPTGSGGVNGSDGTGAKAGSGQGKTTREFGEESGELYSSGGNGEKANPSDGNPNTGDGGGGKNYYSIKTSSGGSGIVIIRKAK
;
A
#
# COMPACT_ATOMS: atom_id res chain seq x y z
N MET A 1 -15.98 11.06 5.85
CA MET A 1 -16.45 10.86 7.25
C MET A 1 -15.85 9.55 7.73
N ILE A 2 -15.01 9.58 8.76
CA ILE A 2 -14.37 8.38 9.32
C ILE A 2 -15.30 7.79 10.38
N PHE A 3 -15.79 6.58 10.14
CA PHE A 3 -16.63 5.87 11.10
C PHE A 3 -15.76 4.93 11.93
N ASN A 4 -15.79 5.10 13.23
CA ASN A 4 -15.14 4.22 14.18
C ASN A 4 -16.23 3.43 14.90
N THR A 5 -16.19 2.10 14.81
CA THR A 5 -16.99 1.11 15.55
C THR A 5 -18.35 0.67 15.03
N HIS A 6 -18.52 -0.64 15.01
CA HIS A 6 -19.68 -1.53 15.34
C HIS A 6 -21.13 -1.12 15.03
N TYR A 7 -21.40 -0.13 14.18
CA TYR A 7 -22.78 0.17 13.81
C TYR A 7 -23.04 -0.20 12.35
N PRO A 8 -24.14 -0.91 12.07
CA PRO A 8 -24.56 -1.13 10.70
C PRO A 8 -24.77 0.23 10.04
N TYR A 9 -24.09 0.49 8.92
CA TYR A 9 -24.39 1.67 8.11
C TYR A 9 -25.75 1.43 7.43
N ILE A 10 -26.81 1.99 8.00
CA ILE A 10 -28.16 1.96 7.42
C ILE A 10 -28.31 3.22 6.57
N GLY A 11 -27.85 3.15 5.31
CA GLY A 11 -28.09 4.20 4.34
C GLY A 11 -29.56 4.27 3.95
N GLY A 12 -30.21 5.38 4.25
CA GLY A 12 -31.57 5.68 3.79
C GLY A 12 -31.55 6.23 2.36
N GLY A 13 -31.75 5.38 1.36
CA GLY A 13 -31.85 5.79 -0.04
C GLY A 13 -31.42 4.64 -0.98
N GLY A 14 -32.14 4.41 -2.08
CA GLY A 14 -31.89 3.31 -2.99
C GLY A 14 -30.48 3.37 -3.62
N GLY A 15 -29.55 2.55 -3.15
CA GLY A 15 -28.21 2.44 -3.71
C GLY A 15 -27.07 2.34 -2.70
N VAL A 16 -27.29 2.73 -1.45
CA VAL A 16 -26.25 2.67 -0.40
C VAL A 16 -26.09 1.23 0.11
N PRO A 17 -24.86 0.68 0.17
CA PRO A 17 -24.64 -0.66 0.68
C PRO A 17 -24.99 -0.75 2.17
N GLN A 18 -25.64 -1.82 2.56
CA GLN A 18 -25.89 -2.14 3.98
C GLN A 18 -24.87 -3.19 4.41
N PHE A 19 -24.07 -2.89 5.42
CA PHE A 19 -23.00 -3.78 5.88
C PHE A 19 -22.60 -3.48 7.34
N GLU A 20 -21.86 -4.43 7.93
CA GLU A 20 -21.13 -4.25 9.18
C GLU A 20 -19.63 -4.38 8.89
N TYR A 21 -18.81 -3.65 9.64
CA TYR A 21 -17.35 -3.76 9.59
C TYR A 21 -16.74 -3.55 10.97
N THR A 22 -15.83 -4.45 11.37
CA THR A 22 -15.20 -4.40 12.70
C THR A 22 -13.94 -3.53 12.76
N GLY A 23 -13.38 -3.13 11.61
CA GLY A 23 -12.23 -2.23 11.51
C GLY A 23 -12.63 -0.77 11.21
N ASN A 24 -11.61 0.06 10.97
CA ASN A 24 -11.82 1.45 10.53
C ASN A 24 -12.04 1.49 9.02
N TYR A 25 -13.00 2.29 8.59
CA TYR A 25 -13.29 2.51 7.17
C TYR A 25 -13.73 3.94 6.89
N GLU A 26 -13.70 4.31 5.62
CA GLU A 26 -14.26 5.54 5.08
C GLU A 26 -15.31 5.18 4.02
N TYR A 27 -16.51 5.74 4.15
CA TYR A 27 -17.55 5.66 3.14
C TYR A 27 -17.55 6.93 2.29
N ILE A 28 -17.57 6.78 0.96
CA ILE A 28 -17.58 7.87 -0.01
C ILE A 28 -18.82 7.72 -0.88
N ASP A 29 -19.67 8.75 -0.86
CA ASP A 29 -20.79 8.86 -1.79
C ASP A 29 -20.32 9.58 -3.04
N ASP A 30 -20.23 8.86 -4.16
CA ASP A 30 -19.83 9.39 -5.46
C ASP A 30 -21.03 9.95 -6.26
N GLY A 31 -22.22 9.98 -5.66
CA GLY A 31 -23.44 10.48 -6.27
C GLY A 31 -24.09 9.50 -7.28
N GLY A 32 -25.36 9.72 -7.58
CA GLY A 32 -26.08 8.90 -8.55
C GLY A 32 -26.19 7.41 -8.19
N GLY A 33 -26.19 7.07 -6.90
CA GLY A 33 -26.22 5.69 -6.41
C GLY A 33 -24.89 4.96 -6.55
N LYS A 34 -23.81 5.66 -6.83
CA LYS A 34 -22.43 5.16 -6.82
C LYS A 34 -21.80 5.44 -5.45
N TRP A 35 -20.93 4.55 -5.02
CA TRP A 35 -20.26 4.65 -3.73
C TRP A 35 -18.92 3.90 -3.76
N ARG A 36 -18.02 4.29 -2.85
CA ARG A 36 -16.80 3.56 -2.51
C ARG A 36 -16.70 3.37 -1.00
N ILE A 37 -16.06 2.27 -0.59
CA ILE A 37 -15.67 2.02 0.80
C ILE A 37 -14.17 1.78 0.81
N LYS A 38 -13.43 2.56 1.59
CA LYS A 38 -12.00 2.37 1.86
C LYS A 38 -11.85 1.70 3.23
N PHE A 39 -11.32 0.49 3.28
CA PHE A 39 -10.99 -0.19 4.52
C PHE A 39 -9.57 0.19 4.94
N LEU A 40 -9.45 0.85 6.09
CA LEU A 40 -8.21 1.47 6.56
C LEU A 40 -7.42 0.59 7.53
N THR A 41 -8.09 -0.34 8.21
CA THR A 41 -7.48 -1.34 9.09
C THR A 41 -8.09 -2.70 8.82
N SER A 42 -7.41 -3.78 9.22
CA SER A 42 -7.96 -5.13 9.13
C SER A 42 -9.22 -5.29 9.95
N GLY A 43 -10.14 -6.14 9.49
CA GLY A 43 -11.42 -6.39 10.14
C GLY A 43 -12.29 -7.36 9.34
N THR A 44 -13.48 -7.64 9.86
CA THR A 44 -14.48 -8.49 9.22
C THR A 44 -15.55 -7.63 8.57
N PHE A 45 -15.80 -7.83 7.28
CA PHE A 45 -16.85 -7.20 6.50
C PHE A 45 -18.01 -8.17 6.30
N THR A 46 -19.21 -7.75 6.67
CA THR A 46 -20.44 -8.55 6.54
C THR A 46 -21.49 -7.75 5.77
N PRO A 47 -21.73 -8.05 4.48
CA PRO A 47 -22.81 -7.41 3.74
C PRO A 47 -24.16 -7.90 4.25
N LEU A 48 -25.10 -7.00 4.56
CA LEU A 48 -26.44 -7.35 5.01
C LEU A 48 -27.39 -7.71 3.85
N LYS A 49 -26.99 -7.41 2.62
CA LYS A 49 -27.64 -7.82 1.37
C LYS A 49 -26.60 -8.33 0.39
N ALA A 50 -26.99 -9.31 -0.42
CA ALA A 50 -26.12 -9.77 -1.51
C ALA A 50 -25.76 -8.60 -2.43
N MET A 51 -24.49 -8.52 -2.85
CA MET A 51 -24.02 -7.46 -3.73
C MET A 51 -22.88 -7.95 -4.62
N THR A 52 -22.73 -7.33 -5.78
CA THR A 52 -21.58 -7.53 -6.68
C THR A 52 -20.71 -6.29 -6.64
N ILE A 53 -19.43 -6.48 -6.36
CA ILE A 53 -18.47 -5.40 -6.19
C ILE A 53 -17.29 -5.51 -7.17
N ASP A 54 -16.63 -4.38 -7.44
CA ASP A 54 -15.24 -4.35 -7.86
C ASP A 54 -14.40 -4.04 -6.62
N ALA A 55 -13.24 -4.69 -6.48
CA ALA A 55 -12.30 -4.46 -5.39
C ALA A 55 -10.92 -4.07 -5.93
N PHE A 56 -10.32 -3.01 -5.38
CA PHE A 56 -8.95 -2.59 -5.61
C PHE A 56 -8.14 -2.83 -4.34
N LEU A 57 -7.11 -3.65 -4.45
CA LEU A 57 -6.24 -4.03 -3.34
C LEU A 57 -4.85 -3.43 -3.55
N VAL A 58 -4.28 -2.94 -2.46
CA VAL A 58 -2.90 -2.41 -2.38
C VAL A 58 -2.17 -3.11 -1.25
N GLY A 59 -1.04 -3.75 -1.53
CA GLY A 59 -0.16 -4.32 -0.52
C GLY A 59 0.56 -3.25 0.29
N GLY A 60 1.16 -3.60 1.43
CA GLY A 60 2.02 -2.69 2.19
C GLY A 60 3.29 -2.34 1.41
N GLY A 61 3.79 -1.11 1.51
CA GLY A 61 5.08 -0.70 0.93
C GLY A 61 6.27 -1.29 1.69
N GLY A 62 7.40 -1.50 1.01
CA GLY A 62 8.66 -1.89 1.63
C GLY A 62 9.32 -0.72 2.35
N SER A 63 10.09 -0.97 3.41
CA SER A 63 10.92 0.08 4.03
C SER A 63 12.16 0.38 3.19
N GLY A 64 12.70 1.59 3.32
CA GLY A 64 14.06 1.89 2.83
C GLY A 64 15.12 1.14 3.62
N ALA A 65 16.32 1.06 3.07
CA ALA A 65 17.50 0.50 3.73
C ALA A 65 18.23 1.56 4.58
N VAL A 66 19.17 1.09 5.38
CA VAL A 66 20.14 1.94 6.13
C VAL A 66 21.52 1.73 5.53
N GLY A 67 22.16 2.84 5.11
CA GLY A 67 23.51 2.80 4.57
C GLY A 67 24.59 2.50 5.62
N THR A 68 25.81 2.20 5.17
CA THR A 68 27.01 2.13 6.02
C THR A 68 27.57 3.53 6.28
N GLN A 69 28.60 3.65 7.14
CA GLN A 69 29.26 4.92 7.47
C GLN A 69 29.79 5.67 6.22
N SER A 70 30.21 4.93 5.20
CA SER A 70 30.64 5.45 3.89
C SER A 70 29.74 4.99 2.75
N GLY A 71 28.64 4.33 3.07
CA GLY A 71 27.77 3.69 2.11
C GLY A 71 26.45 4.38 1.97
N VAL A 72 25.78 3.99 0.95
CA VAL A 72 24.54 4.52 0.43
C VAL A 72 23.42 3.49 0.57
N SER A 73 22.18 3.90 0.50
CA SER A 73 21.01 3.03 0.64
C SER A 73 19.92 3.39 -0.35
N SER A 74 19.11 2.40 -0.66
CA SER A 74 18.02 2.53 -1.64
C SER A 74 16.65 2.60 -0.95
N GLY A 75 15.69 3.18 -1.63
CA GLY A 75 14.29 3.21 -1.21
C GLY A 75 13.61 1.85 -1.37
N GLY A 76 12.57 1.60 -0.57
CA GLY A 76 11.67 0.45 -0.71
C GLY A 76 10.72 0.62 -1.90
N GLY A 77 10.27 -0.49 -2.47
CA GLY A 77 9.19 -0.49 -3.46
C GLY A 77 7.84 -0.24 -2.82
N GLY A 78 6.93 0.36 -3.57
CA GLY A 78 5.53 0.44 -3.17
C GLY A 78 4.87 -0.96 -3.21
N GLY A 79 3.81 -1.18 -2.43
CA GLY A 79 3.03 -2.42 -2.47
C GLY A 79 2.46 -2.68 -3.87
N TYR A 80 2.35 -3.93 -4.28
CA TYR A 80 1.68 -4.25 -5.54
C TYR A 80 0.21 -3.86 -5.48
N THR A 81 -0.40 -3.61 -6.63
CA THR A 81 -1.81 -3.23 -6.73
C THR A 81 -2.53 -4.08 -7.75
N GLU A 82 -3.80 -4.40 -7.50
CA GLU A 82 -4.62 -5.11 -8.47
C GLU A 82 -6.11 -4.77 -8.29
N THR A 83 -6.83 -4.75 -9.42
CA THR A 83 -8.28 -4.59 -9.47
C THR A 83 -8.95 -5.91 -9.82
N PHE A 84 -9.83 -6.38 -8.97
CA PHE A 84 -10.68 -7.56 -9.17
C PHE A 84 -12.10 -7.09 -9.43
N LYS A 85 -12.69 -7.55 -10.53
CA LYS A 85 -14.01 -7.10 -10.97
C LYS A 85 -15.08 -8.17 -10.71
N LYS A 86 -16.31 -7.72 -10.46
CA LYS A 86 -17.52 -8.56 -10.37
C LYS A 86 -17.41 -9.68 -9.33
N ILE A 87 -16.92 -9.34 -8.14
CA ILE A 87 -16.91 -10.27 -7.01
C ILE A 87 -18.32 -10.31 -6.43
N GLU A 88 -18.90 -11.51 -6.37
CA GLU A 88 -20.22 -11.73 -5.78
C GLU A 88 -20.06 -11.97 -4.27
N LEU A 89 -20.77 -11.19 -3.46
CA LEU A 89 -20.81 -11.31 -2.01
C LEU A 89 -22.19 -11.75 -1.57
N THR A 90 -22.23 -12.78 -0.73
CA THR A 90 -23.47 -13.33 -0.17
C THR A 90 -23.89 -12.55 1.07
N ALA A 91 -25.18 -12.27 1.21
CA ALA A 91 -25.72 -11.63 2.40
C ALA A 91 -25.39 -12.39 3.69
N ASN A 92 -25.10 -11.66 4.76
CA ASN A 92 -24.81 -12.19 6.10
C ASN A 92 -23.64 -13.19 6.14
N THR A 93 -22.72 -13.10 5.16
CA THR A 93 -21.48 -13.89 5.13
C THR A 93 -20.33 -13.01 5.54
N GLU A 94 -19.51 -13.50 6.45
CA GLU A 94 -18.33 -12.80 6.94
C GLU A 94 -17.15 -12.95 5.95
N TYR A 95 -16.54 -11.82 5.60
CA TYR A 95 -15.34 -11.74 4.77
C TYR A 95 -14.24 -11.04 5.57
N TYR A 96 -13.21 -11.78 5.98
CA TYR A 96 -12.07 -11.17 6.66
C TYR A 96 -11.21 -10.39 5.66
N ILE A 97 -10.92 -9.13 6.00
CA ILE A 97 -10.04 -8.22 5.27
C ILE A 97 -8.76 -8.07 6.07
N GLU A 98 -7.63 -8.41 5.47
CA GLU A 98 -6.28 -8.24 6.03
C GLU A 98 -5.57 -7.13 5.27
N ILE A 99 -5.28 -6.02 5.95
CA ILE A 99 -4.49 -4.92 5.38
C ILE A 99 -3.01 -5.19 5.65
N GLY A 100 -2.21 -5.30 4.60
CA GLY A 100 -0.78 -5.51 4.70
C GLY A 100 -0.09 -4.34 5.41
N ALA A 101 0.67 -4.63 6.45
CA ALA A 101 1.48 -3.61 7.13
C ALA A 101 2.59 -3.10 6.21
N GLY A 102 3.00 -1.86 6.36
CA GLY A 102 4.25 -1.37 5.76
C GLY A 102 5.47 -2.07 6.35
N GLY A 103 6.51 -2.27 5.54
CA GLY A 103 7.78 -2.79 6.01
C GLY A 103 8.35 -1.85 7.07
N TYR A 104 8.75 -2.39 8.20
CA TYR A 104 9.32 -1.61 9.30
C TYR A 104 10.72 -2.11 9.64
N LEU A 105 11.70 -1.20 9.60
CA LEU A 105 13.06 -1.47 10.00
C LEU A 105 13.32 -0.85 11.38
N ASN A 106 13.39 -1.70 12.41
CA ASN A 106 13.69 -1.23 13.76
C ASN A 106 15.07 -0.55 13.78
N ASN A 107 15.12 0.69 14.25
CA ASN A 107 16.29 1.54 14.14
C ASN A 107 17.23 1.33 15.32
N THR A 108 18.39 0.73 15.05
CA THR A 108 19.60 0.94 15.86
C THR A 108 20.57 1.76 15.03
N ALA A 109 20.86 3.00 15.43
CA ALA A 109 21.87 3.84 14.79
C ALA A 109 23.18 3.06 14.59
N GLY A 110 23.83 3.26 13.45
CA GLY A 110 25.12 2.63 13.17
C GLY A 110 25.06 1.20 12.60
N MET A 111 23.90 0.68 12.24
CA MET A 111 23.79 -0.64 11.63
C MET A 111 23.46 -0.54 10.14
N ASN A 112 24.28 -1.22 9.33
CA ASN A 112 24.05 -1.48 7.94
C ASN A 112 22.92 -2.51 7.80
N ARG A 113 21.76 -2.12 7.27
CA ARG A 113 20.59 -3.03 7.15
C ARG A 113 19.86 -2.85 5.85
N MET A 114 19.47 -3.98 5.26
CA MET A 114 18.51 -4.02 4.16
C MET A 114 17.11 -3.64 4.66
N GLY A 115 16.33 -3.02 3.82
CA GLY A 115 14.92 -2.75 4.08
C GLY A 115 14.11 -4.03 4.23
N VAL A 116 12.98 -3.91 4.87
CA VAL A 116 12.01 -5.00 5.12
C VAL A 116 10.86 -4.88 4.15
N ALA A 117 10.42 -5.99 3.58
CA ALA A 117 9.26 -6.01 2.70
C ALA A 117 7.97 -5.65 3.44
N GLY A 118 7.03 -5.06 2.73
CA GLY A 118 5.67 -4.84 3.20
C GLY A 118 4.86 -6.12 3.26
N GLY A 119 3.76 -6.09 4.01
CA GLY A 119 2.83 -7.20 4.16
C GLY A 119 1.88 -7.36 2.98
N THR A 120 1.35 -8.57 2.81
CA THR A 120 0.31 -8.89 1.82
C THR A 120 -1.04 -8.38 2.30
N THR A 121 -1.80 -7.71 1.42
CA THR A 121 -3.21 -7.38 1.62
C THR A 121 -4.09 -8.48 1.05
N LYS A 122 -5.10 -8.91 1.81
CA LYS A 122 -6.05 -9.96 1.40
C LYS A 122 -7.48 -9.54 1.66
N ALA A 123 -8.37 -9.81 0.70
CA ALA A 123 -9.81 -9.59 0.83
C ALA A 123 -10.58 -10.44 -0.17
N PHE A 124 -11.76 -10.94 0.20
CA PHE A 124 -12.68 -11.61 -0.74
C PHE A 124 -12.05 -12.77 -1.54
N GLY A 125 -11.16 -13.55 -0.90
CA GLY A 125 -10.43 -14.65 -1.56
C GLY A 125 -9.35 -14.20 -2.57
N LYS A 126 -9.00 -12.90 -2.58
CA LYS A 126 -7.95 -12.30 -3.40
C LYS A 126 -6.80 -11.83 -2.51
N SER A 127 -5.60 -11.74 -3.10
CA SER A 127 -4.41 -11.26 -2.38
C SER A 127 -3.47 -10.49 -3.28
N VAL A 128 -2.81 -9.48 -2.73
CA VAL A 128 -1.81 -8.67 -3.42
C VAL A 128 -0.59 -8.52 -2.51
N PRO A 129 0.63 -8.87 -2.97
CA PRO A 129 1.83 -8.82 -2.12
C PRO A 129 2.25 -7.39 -1.80
N GLY A 130 3.04 -7.25 -0.73
CA GLY A 130 3.73 -6.00 -0.41
C GLY A 130 4.92 -5.73 -1.33
N GLY A 131 5.43 -4.50 -1.30
CA GLY A 131 6.65 -4.10 -1.97
C GLY A 131 7.90 -4.61 -1.24
N ASN A 132 8.99 -4.82 -1.96
CA ASN A 132 10.26 -5.24 -1.38
C ASN A 132 10.97 -4.09 -0.68
N GLY A 133 11.74 -4.40 0.35
CA GLY A 133 12.62 -3.43 1.00
C GLY A 133 13.77 -2.98 0.10
N GLY A 134 14.31 -1.79 0.36
CA GLY A 134 15.48 -1.27 -0.33
C GLY A 134 16.77 -2.00 0.03
N GLY A 135 17.76 -2.01 -0.86
CA GLY A 135 19.08 -2.58 -0.65
C GLY A 135 20.08 -1.58 -0.05
N ASN A 136 21.20 -2.10 0.47
CA ASN A 136 22.30 -1.31 1.02
C ASN A 136 23.67 -1.79 0.55
N ASN A 137 24.72 -0.99 0.79
CA ASN A 137 26.09 -1.25 0.29
C ASN A 137 26.85 -2.36 1.05
N GLY A 138 26.40 -2.75 2.25
CA GLY A 138 27.10 -3.80 3.05
C GLY A 138 26.86 -5.23 2.56
N GLY A 139 25.89 -5.43 1.66
CA GLY A 139 25.48 -6.72 1.13
C GLY A 139 25.56 -6.83 -0.41
N SER A 140 26.30 -6.01 -1.09
CA SER A 140 26.43 -6.01 -2.58
C SER A 140 25.14 -5.67 -3.36
N LEU A 141 24.03 -5.42 -2.73
CA LEU A 141 22.73 -5.15 -3.35
C LEU A 141 22.28 -3.73 -3.06
N LEU A 142 22.68 -2.79 -3.90
CA LEU A 142 22.22 -1.39 -3.86
C LEU A 142 20.86 -1.18 -4.55
N ASN A 143 20.13 -2.27 -4.81
CA ASN A 143 18.92 -2.19 -5.63
C ASN A 143 17.78 -1.54 -4.85
N GLY A 144 17.05 -0.64 -5.50
CA GLY A 144 15.75 -0.21 -5.04
C GLY A 144 14.79 -1.40 -4.89
N GLY A 145 13.86 -1.34 -3.96
CA GLY A 145 12.85 -2.40 -3.78
C GLY A 145 11.90 -2.48 -4.98
N ASN A 146 11.59 -3.70 -5.44
CA ASN A 146 10.56 -3.91 -6.46
C ASN A 146 9.16 -3.83 -5.84
N GLY A 147 8.16 -3.46 -6.64
CA GLY A 147 6.80 -3.41 -6.13
C GLY A 147 5.77 -2.89 -7.13
N GLY A 148 4.69 -2.31 -6.64
CA GLY A 148 3.71 -1.61 -7.46
C GLY A 148 4.39 -0.51 -8.27
N SER A 149 5.18 0.33 -7.57
CA SER A 149 6.20 1.20 -8.18
C SER A 149 7.56 0.90 -7.56
N GLY A 150 8.63 0.95 -8.34
CA GLY A 150 9.98 0.62 -7.90
C GLY A 150 10.59 1.70 -6.99
N GLY A 151 11.39 1.29 -6.00
CA GLY A 151 12.20 2.19 -5.18
C GLY A 151 13.39 2.76 -5.96
N GLY A 152 13.83 3.99 -5.64
CA GLY A 152 15.03 4.59 -6.21
C GLY A 152 16.31 3.91 -5.71
N ASP A 153 17.36 3.93 -6.53
CA ASP A 153 18.71 3.60 -6.05
C ASP A 153 19.24 4.76 -5.17
N PRO A 154 20.46 4.67 -4.58
CA PRO A 154 20.95 5.69 -3.67
C PRO A 154 20.91 7.13 -4.16
N THR A 155 21.00 7.33 -5.49
CA THR A 155 21.00 8.67 -6.10
C THR A 155 19.68 9.01 -6.76
N GLY A 156 18.76 8.06 -6.85
CA GLY A 156 17.53 8.13 -7.61
C GLY A 156 16.27 8.38 -6.77
N SER A 157 15.19 8.60 -7.45
CA SER A 157 13.85 8.78 -6.89
C SER A 157 13.03 7.50 -7.06
N GLY A 158 12.04 7.29 -6.19
CA GLY A 158 11.06 6.23 -6.35
C GLY A 158 10.20 6.45 -7.60
N GLY A 159 9.76 5.35 -8.19
CA GLY A 159 8.79 5.36 -9.29
C GLY A 159 7.39 5.71 -8.80
N VAL A 160 6.54 6.15 -9.70
CA VAL A 160 5.13 6.45 -9.47
C VAL A 160 4.27 5.81 -10.55
N ASN A 161 3.03 5.55 -10.25
CA ASN A 161 2.06 5.00 -11.20
C ASN A 161 2.51 3.69 -11.89
N GLY A 162 3.14 2.79 -11.14
CA GLY A 162 3.57 1.48 -11.64
C GLY A 162 4.88 1.50 -12.40
N SER A 163 5.59 2.64 -12.47
CA SER A 163 6.90 2.75 -13.10
C SER A 163 8.02 2.26 -12.20
N ASP A 164 9.17 1.98 -12.82
CA ASP A 164 10.43 1.73 -12.13
C ASP A 164 10.87 2.98 -11.36
N GLY A 165 11.70 2.79 -10.35
CA GLY A 165 12.47 3.86 -9.74
C GLY A 165 13.52 4.42 -10.71
N THR A 166 14.28 5.42 -10.30
CA THR A 166 15.38 6.00 -11.08
C THR A 166 16.73 5.65 -10.49
N GLY A 167 17.75 5.64 -11.34
CA GLY A 167 19.12 5.25 -11.04
C GLY A 167 19.49 3.90 -11.65
N ALA A 168 20.80 3.61 -11.72
CA ALA A 168 21.33 2.42 -12.41
C ALA A 168 20.91 1.10 -11.74
N LYS A 169 20.50 1.13 -10.49
CA LYS A 169 20.07 -0.03 -9.68
C LYS A 169 18.70 0.20 -9.02
N ALA A 170 17.84 0.98 -9.66
CA ALA A 170 16.49 1.19 -9.19
C ALA A 170 15.67 -0.11 -9.20
N GLY A 171 14.67 -0.18 -8.35
CA GLY A 171 13.71 -1.26 -8.32
C GLY A 171 12.72 -1.15 -9.47
N SER A 172 12.18 -2.28 -9.90
CA SER A 172 11.16 -2.34 -10.95
C SER A 172 9.77 -2.14 -10.37
N GLY A 173 8.95 -1.36 -11.07
CA GLY A 173 7.51 -1.27 -10.86
C GLY A 173 6.78 -2.44 -11.51
N GLN A 174 5.47 -2.51 -11.31
CA GLN A 174 4.63 -3.59 -11.86
C GLN A 174 4.30 -3.43 -13.35
N GLY A 175 4.73 -2.33 -13.98
CA GLY A 175 4.53 -2.08 -15.41
C GLY A 175 3.07 -1.80 -15.83
N LYS A 176 2.17 -1.65 -14.87
CA LYS A 176 0.76 -1.25 -15.06
C LYS A 176 0.40 -0.18 -14.03
N THR A 177 -0.66 0.57 -14.29
CA THR A 177 -1.07 1.66 -13.39
C THR A 177 -1.39 1.18 -11.98
N THR A 178 -0.96 1.96 -10.99
CA THR A 178 -1.32 1.81 -9.57
C THR A 178 -2.48 2.73 -9.16
N ARG A 179 -3.22 3.24 -10.15
CA ARG A 179 -4.40 4.07 -9.90
C ARG A 179 -5.58 3.23 -9.45
N GLU A 180 -6.38 3.80 -8.57
CA GLU A 180 -7.62 3.21 -8.07
C GLU A 180 -8.49 2.70 -9.23
N PHE A 181 -8.82 1.42 -9.20
CA PHE A 181 -9.54 0.67 -10.25
C PHE A 181 -8.94 0.75 -11.65
N GLY A 182 -7.71 1.24 -11.81
CA GLY A 182 -7.08 1.45 -13.11
C GLY A 182 -7.69 2.60 -13.92
N GLU A 183 -8.44 3.50 -13.29
CA GLU A 183 -9.15 4.60 -13.94
C GLU A 183 -8.29 5.87 -13.96
N GLU A 184 -8.35 6.62 -15.08
CA GLU A 184 -7.53 7.83 -15.27
C GLU A 184 -7.76 8.89 -14.18
N SER A 185 -8.99 9.01 -13.69
CA SER A 185 -9.36 9.91 -12.57
C SER A 185 -9.14 9.30 -11.19
N GLY A 186 -8.69 8.04 -11.09
CA GLY A 186 -8.45 7.36 -9.82
C GLY A 186 -7.27 7.96 -9.04
N GLU A 187 -7.34 7.90 -7.72
CA GLU A 187 -6.20 8.24 -6.86
C GLU A 187 -5.01 7.33 -7.16
N LEU A 188 -3.81 7.89 -6.98
CA LEU A 188 -2.56 7.18 -7.19
C LEU A 188 -2.09 6.56 -5.87
N TYR A 189 -1.76 5.27 -5.92
CA TYR A 189 -1.26 4.48 -4.79
C TYR A 189 0.13 3.95 -5.06
N SER A 190 0.79 3.45 -4.02
CA SER A 190 1.95 2.58 -4.15
C SER A 190 3.15 3.23 -4.84
N SER A 191 3.49 4.47 -4.47
CA SER A 191 4.74 5.11 -4.92
C SER A 191 5.95 4.41 -4.33
N GLY A 192 7.05 4.32 -5.08
CA GLY A 192 8.32 3.85 -4.56
C GLY A 192 9.01 4.88 -3.65
N GLY A 193 9.78 4.42 -2.68
CA GLY A 193 10.61 5.27 -1.83
C GLY A 193 11.83 5.82 -2.58
N ASN A 194 12.26 7.03 -2.26
CA ASN A 194 13.47 7.62 -2.82
C ASN A 194 14.74 6.91 -2.30
N GLY A 195 15.83 7.00 -3.05
CA GLY A 195 17.16 6.64 -2.58
C GLY A 195 17.62 7.51 -1.42
N GLU A 196 18.88 7.38 -1.04
CA GLU A 196 19.45 7.98 0.18
C GLU A 196 19.12 9.45 0.39
N LYS A 197 18.59 9.76 1.56
CA LYS A 197 18.35 11.12 2.04
C LYS A 197 18.82 11.26 3.49
N ALA A 198 19.28 12.46 3.87
CA ALA A 198 19.59 12.78 5.26
C ALA A 198 18.33 12.67 6.15
N ASN A 199 17.18 13.03 5.60
CA ASN A 199 15.85 12.90 6.21
C ASN A 199 14.94 12.08 5.29
N PRO A 200 15.00 10.74 5.38
CA PRO A 200 14.12 9.89 4.59
C PRO A 200 12.66 10.07 5.03
N SER A 201 11.74 9.95 4.10
CA SER A 201 10.31 9.96 4.39
C SER A 201 9.79 8.55 4.60
N ASP A 202 8.90 8.38 5.57
CA ASP A 202 8.08 7.18 5.65
C ASP A 202 7.06 7.18 4.48
N GLY A 203 6.63 6.00 4.06
CA GLY A 203 5.48 5.85 3.20
C GLY A 203 4.19 6.25 3.94
N ASN A 204 3.26 6.86 3.24
CA ASN A 204 1.99 7.28 3.84
C ASN A 204 1.15 6.06 4.24
N PRO A 205 0.44 6.09 5.39
CA PRO A 205 -0.45 5.00 5.77
C PRO A 205 -1.60 4.86 4.76
N ASN A 206 -2.05 3.63 4.54
CA ASN A 206 -3.14 3.29 3.62
C ASN A 206 -2.91 3.70 2.15
N THR A 207 -1.66 3.77 1.73
CA THR A 207 -1.29 4.05 0.33
C THR A 207 -0.43 2.94 -0.28
N GLY A 208 0.21 2.13 0.55
CA GLY A 208 1.21 1.17 0.10
C GLY A 208 2.53 1.81 -0.35
N ASP A 209 2.79 3.07 -0.03
CA ASP A 209 4.02 3.76 -0.46
C ASP A 209 5.28 3.14 0.16
N GLY A 210 6.36 3.06 -0.60
CA GLY A 210 7.67 2.64 -0.11
C GLY A 210 8.35 3.71 0.75
N GLY A 211 9.11 3.28 1.74
CA GLY A 211 9.94 4.15 2.58
C GLY A 211 11.25 4.55 1.90
N GLY A 212 11.73 5.78 2.16
CA GLY A 212 12.99 6.28 1.61
C GLY A 212 14.23 5.62 2.21
N GLY A 213 15.29 5.43 1.42
CA GLY A 213 16.61 5.01 1.91
C GLY A 213 17.22 6.08 2.82
N LYS A 214 17.91 5.66 3.87
CA LYS A 214 18.54 6.59 4.83
C LYS A 214 20.05 6.42 4.92
N ASN A 215 20.74 7.50 5.18
CA ASN A 215 22.17 7.44 5.49
C ASN A 215 22.42 6.87 6.90
N TYR A 216 23.67 6.50 7.15
CA TYR A 216 24.11 5.90 8.42
C TYR A 216 23.83 6.76 9.67
N TYR A 217 23.92 8.07 9.52
CA TYR A 217 23.79 9.02 10.65
C TYR A 217 22.34 9.39 10.97
N SER A 218 21.38 9.02 10.11
CA SER A 218 19.98 9.31 10.35
C SER A 218 19.43 8.43 11.48
N ILE A 219 18.83 9.03 12.48
CA ILE A 219 18.11 8.35 13.56
C ILE A 219 16.64 8.09 13.19
N LYS A 220 16.13 8.65 12.08
CA LYS A 220 14.78 8.38 11.61
C LYS A 220 14.68 6.99 11.00
N THR A 221 13.59 6.30 11.29
CA THR A 221 13.17 5.12 10.54
C THR A 221 12.63 5.55 9.16
N SER A 222 12.60 4.65 8.20
CA SER A 222 11.97 4.87 6.90
C SER A 222 11.08 3.67 6.59
N SER A 223 9.93 3.64 7.24
CA SER A 223 8.93 2.59 7.07
C SER A 223 8.19 2.72 5.75
N GLY A 224 7.76 1.63 5.17
CA GLY A 224 6.72 1.66 4.14
C GLY A 224 5.35 2.00 4.73
N GLY A 225 4.44 2.49 3.91
CA GLY A 225 3.05 2.71 4.27
C GLY A 225 2.25 1.40 4.29
N SER A 226 1.23 1.31 5.13
CA SER A 226 0.28 0.19 5.07
C SER A 226 -0.47 0.16 3.73
N GLY A 227 -0.93 -1.02 3.33
CA GLY A 227 -1.83 -1.19 2.20
C GLY A 227 -3.24 -0.67 2.49
N ILE A 228 -4.15 -0.92 1.55
CA ILE A 228 -5.57 -0.56 1.64
C ILE A 228 -6.40 -1.51 0.79
N VAL A 229 -7.67 -1.67 1.13
CA VAL A 229 -8.68 -2.29 0.26
C VAL A 229 -9.76 -1.26 -0.02
N ILE A 230 -10.13 -1.11 -1.29
CA ILE A 230 -11.20 -0.21 -1.73
C ILE A 230 -12.21 -1.02 -2.52
N ILE A 231 -13.48 -0.89 -2.17
CA ILE A 231 -14.56 -1.53 -2.93
C ILE A 231 -15.53 -0.49 -3.46
N ARG A 232 -16.21 -0.86 -4.54
CA ARG A 232 -17.32 -0.10 -5.11
C ARG A 232 -18.37 -1.04 -5.70
N LYS A 233 -19.55 -0.52 -5.98
CA LYS A 233 -20.55 -1.25 -6.79
C LYS A 233 -19.93 -1.63 -8.14
N ALA A 234 -20.05 -2.89 -8.55
CA ALA A 234 -19.55 -3.35 -9.85
C ALA A 234 -20.16 -2.54 -11.00
N LYS A 235 -19.32 -2.21 -11.98
CA LYS A 235 -19.73 -1.55 -13.23
C LYS A 235 -20.18 -2.57 -14.28
#